data_b8258919a637d8ff089f2fd5e4c302c1
#
_entry.id   b8258919a637d8ff089f2fd5e4c302c1
#
_cell.length_a   1.000
_cell.length_b   1.000
_cell.length_c   1.000
_cell.angle_alpha   90.00
_cell.angle_beta   90.00
_cell.angle_gamma   90.00
#
_symmetry.space_group_name_H-M   'P 1'
#
loop_
_entity.id
_entity.type
_entity.pdbx_description
1 polymer ?
#
loop_
_entity_poly.entity_id
_entity_poly.type
_entity_poly.pdbx_seq_one_letter_code
_entity_poly.pdbx_strand_id
1 'polypeptide(L)'
;MKELQTQRLLLRDFSMEDLDDFYTYCANPDVGIHAGWPAHQNKEQSEKVLRRMMESGEYWAVCERESGHNIGLVRLHPDERRKRSPQNALAMSYLLAKEQWGKGYMTEALREVLRHAFEEMGLALISVYRFSYNERSARVMEKLGFVYEGTLRQCTERFDGQLLDVLCFSLSREEYERAQNPRSTVPRIETERLILRGFTMDDLADFNAYCQSPDVGPNAGWPPHQSFEESGEVLRSFIQGGQVWAICERESGRVIGSLGLHPDKRRDLDFSSCRMLGYALAKSSWGHGYMTEAVRAALRYAFEELRLQLVTVYHFAYNQRSRRVIEKAGFVSEGTLRRAFVRYDGRIFDECSYSMTRDEWQKAQER
;
A
#
# COMPACT_ATOMS: atom_id res chain seq x y z
N MET A 1 3.17 23.23 -19.66
CA MET A 1 3.22 22.61 -18.30
C MET A 1 4.51 23.01 -17.59
N LYS A 2 4.54 22.98 -16.23
CA LYS A 2 5.81 23.13 -15.49
C LYS A 2 6.69 21.90 -15.75
N GLU A 3 7.98 22.10 -16.02
CA GLU A 3 8.93 21.00 -16.12
C GLU A 3 9.15 20.34 -14.76
N LEU A 4 9.13 19.01 -14.72
CA LEU A 4 9.34 18.21 -13.52
C LEU A 4 10.49 17.23 -13.76
N GLN A 5 11.33 17.03 -12.76
CA GLN A 5 12.50 16.16 -12.84
C GLN A 5 12.50 15.12 -11.74
N THR A 6 12.87 13.92 -12.10
CA THR A 6 13.11 12.81 -11.17
C THR A 6 14.55 12.30 -11.32
N GLN A 7 14.86 11.20 -10.65
CA GLN A 7 16.17 10.57 -10.78
C GLN A 7 16.46 10.15 -12.22
N ARG A 8 15.48 9.53 -12.92
CA ARG A 8 15.65 8.94 -14.25
C ARG A 8 14.88 9.65 -15.35
N LEU A 9 13.93 10.53 -14.99
CA LEU A 9 12.97 11.10 -15.95
C LEU A 9 12.98 12.62 -15.94
N LEU A 10 12.66 13.16 -17.12
CA LEU A 10 12.30 14.55 -17.36
C LEU A 10 10.86 14.58 -17.91
N LEU A 11 9.96 15.27 -17.21
CA LEU A 11 8.59 15.50 -17.65
C LEU A 11 8.51 16.97 -18.14
N ARG A 12 8.26 17.17 -19.41
CA ARG A 12 8.24 18.47 -20.10
C ARG A 12 7.08 18.60 -21.07
N ASP A 13 6.86 19.78 -21.60
CA ASP A 13 5.94 19.94 -22.71
C ASP A 13 6.38 19.11 -23.91
N PHE A 14 5.40 18.61 -24.67
CA PHE A 14 5.67 17.95 -25.95
C PHE A 14 6.22 18.94 -26.98
N SER A 15 7.11 18.46 -27.83
CA SER A 15 7.58 19.14 -29.02
C SER A 15 7.37 18.27 -30.25
N MET A 16 7.53 18.85 -31.44
CA MET A 16 7.47 18.07 -32.71
C MET A 16 8.64 17.10 -32.88
N GLU A 17 9.70 17.27 -32.10
CA GLU A 17 10.83 16.33 -32.04
C GLU A 17 10.44 14.99 -31.42
N ASP A 18 9.38 14.97 -30.59
CA ASP A 18 8.87 13.75 -29.98
C ASP A 18 8.05 12.89 -30.93
N LEU A 19 7.78 13.33 -32.18
CA LEU A 19 6.83 12.68 -33.07
C LEU A 19 7.22 11.23 -33.40
N ASP A 20 8.49 10.93 -33.54
CA ASP A 20 8.95 9.58 -33.90
C ASP A 20 8.75 8.60 -32.74
N ASP A 21 9.14 9.01 -31.54
CA ASP A 21 8.92 8.22 -30.33
C ASP A 21 7.42 8.07 -30.04
N PHE A 22 6.66 9.17 -30.16
CA PHE A 22 5.21 9.18 -29.98
C PHE A 22 4.50 8.23 -30.94
N TYR A 23 4.86 8.26 -32.25
CA TYR A 23 4.31 7.32 -33.21
C TYR A 23 4.66 5.88 -32.87
N THR A 24 5.89 5.60 -32.48
CA THR A 24 6.37 4.26 -32.19
C THR A 24 5.51 3.59 -31.11
N TYR A 25 5.25 4.26 -29.98
CA TYR A 25 4.41 3.63 -28.95
C TYR A 25 2.90 3.73 -29.22
N CYS A 26 2.43 4.75 -29.95
CA CYS A 26 1.03 4.84 -30.34
C CYS A 26 0.63 3.86 -31.45
N ALA A 27 1.55 3.43 -32.29
CA ALA A 27 1.33 2.39 -33.29
C ALA A 27 1.33 0.97 -32.69
N ASN A 28 1.77 0.82 -31.42
CA ASN A 28 1.77 -0.47 -30.75
C ASN A 28 0.35 -0.83 -30.26
N PRO A 29 -0.27 -1.94 -30.77
CA PRO A 29 -1.64 -2.30 -30.41
C PRO A 29 -1.80 -2.64 -28.91
N ASP A 30 -0.75 -3.16 -28.25
CA ASP A 30 -0.80 -3.48 -26.82
C ASP A 30 -0.89 -2.20 -25.97
N VAL A 31 -0.34 -1.09 -26.42
CA VAL A 31 -0.46 0.21 -25.75
C VAL A 31 -1.88 0.76 -25.93
N GLY A 32 -2.36 0.80 -27.17
CA GLY A 32 -3.66 1.35 -27.51
C GLY A 32 -4.82 0.64 -26.81
N ILE A 33 -4.81 -0.70 -26.76
CA ILE A 33 -5.88 -1.47 -26.14
C ILE A 33 -6.04 -1.17 -24.65
N HIS A 34 -4.95 -0.92 -23.94
CA HIS A 34 -4.97 -0.56 -22.52
C HIS A 34 -5.36 0.90 -22.27
N ALA A 35 -5.20 1.76 -23.28
CA ALA A 35 -5.56 3.18 -23.22
C ALA A 35 -6.96 3.46 -23.80
N GLY A 36 -7.60 2.48 -24.46
CA GLY A 36 -8.96 2.57 -24.98
C GLY A 36 -9.09 3.13 -26.41
N TRP A 37 -8.00 3.21 -27.18
CA TRP A 37 -7.98 3.73 -28.53
C TRP A 37 -7.23 2.78 -29.51
N PRO A 38 -7.56 2.82 -30.83
CA PRO A 38 -6.92 1.96 -31.80
C PRO A 38 -5.48 2.40 -32.08
N ALA A 39 -4.60 1.43 -32.35
CA ALA A 39 -3.22 1.74 -32.76
C ALA A 39 -3.17 2.68 -33.94
N HIS A 40 -2.30 3.69 -33.87
CA HIS A 40 -2.14 4.65 -34.95
C HIS A 40 -1.61 3.96 -36.23
N GLN A 41 -2.26 4.23 -37.35
CA GLN A 41 -1.99 3.56 -38.60
C GLN A 41 -0.79 4.17 -39.38
N ASN A 42 -0.50 5.44 -39.13
CA ASN A 42 0.60 6.17 -39.77
C ASN A 42 1.06 7.35 -38.92
N LYS A 43 2.20 7.91 -39.29
CA LYS A 43 2.83 9.04 -38.58
C LYS A 43 2.01 10.33 -38.68
N GLU A 44 1.26 10.53 -39.75
CA GLU A 44 0.39 11.71 -39.94
C GLU A 44 -0.76 11.74 -38.94
N GLN A 45 -1.32 10.56 -38.61
CA GLN A 45 -2.32 10.44 -37.56
C GLN A 45 -1.71 10.83 -36.21
N SER A 46 -0.51 10.35 -35.87
CA SER A 46 0.21 10.69 -34.67
C SER A 46 0.52 12.18 -34.58
N GLU A 47 0.94 12.78 -35.70
CA GLU A 47 1.24 14.22 -35.78
C GLU A 47 0.00 15.06 -35.45
N LYS A 48 -1.17 14.73 -36.00
CA LYS A 48 -2.42 15.45 -35.72
C LYS A 48 -2.79 15.37 -34.23
N VAL A 49 -2.61 14.19 -33.61
CA VAL A 49 -2.87 14.01 -32.20
C VAL A 49 -1.88 14.78 -31.34
N LEU A 50 -0.58 14.68 -31.67
CA LEU A 50 0.49 15.38 -30.96
C LEU A 50 0.30 16.90 -30.96
N ARG A 51 -0.03 17.49 -32.10
CA ARG A 51 -0.32 18.94 -32.19
C ARG A 51 -1.47 19.38 -31.29
N ARG A 52 -2.56 18.60 -31.23
CA ARG A 52 -3.68 18.87 -30.32
C ARG A 52 -3.27 18.76 -28.85
N MET A 53 -2.42 17.80 -28.52
CA MET A 53 -1.90 17.65 -27.16
C MET A 53 -1.03 18.84 -26.75
N MET A 54 -0.17 19.31 -27.66
CA MET A 54 0.65 20.52 -27.46
C MET A 54 -0.23 21.77 -27.26
N GLU A 55 -1.28 21.93 -28.06
CA GLU A 55 -2.21 23.06 -27.95
C GLU A 55 -3.01 23.05 -26.64
N SER A 56 -3.37 21.88 -26.11
CA SER A 56 -4.16 21.79 -24.88
C SER A 56 -3.39 22.20 -23.62
N GLY A 57 -2.08 22.03 -23.61
CA GLY A 57 -1.24 22.32 -22.45
C GLY A 57 -1.51 21.46 -21.21
N GLU A 58 -2.16 20.29 -21.40
CA GLU A 58 -2.55 19.38 -20.30
C GLU A 58 -1.61 18.18 -20.14
N TYR A 59 -0.62 18.02 -21.00
CA TYR A 59 0.20 16.83 -21.13
C TYR A 59 1.66 17.08 -20.84
N TRP A 60 2.27 16.15 -20.09
CA TRP A 60 3.72 15.99 -20.04
C TRP A 60 4.17 14.85 -20.94
N ALA A 61 5.18 15.11 -21.76
CA ALA A 61 6.03 14.10 -22.33
C ALA A 61 6.91 13.52 -21.22
N VAL A 62 6.89 12.22 -21.04
CA VAL A 62 7.77 11.53 -20.10
C VAL A 62 9.02 11.11 -20.86
N CYS A 63 10.15 11.76 -20.60
CA CYS A 63 11.41 11.51 -21.29
C CYS A 63 12.41 10.84 -20.35
N GLU A 64 13.12 9.82 -20.84
CA GLU A 64 14.25 9.23 -20.13
C GLU A 64 15.44 10.18 -20.18
N ARG A 65 16.03 10.51 -19.04
CA ARG A 65 17.09 11.54 -18.96
C ARG A 65 18.39 11.13 -19.63
N GLU A 66 18.71 9.83 -19.65
CA GLU A 66 19.95 9.31 -20.22
C GLU A 66 19.92 9.35 -21.74
N SER A 67 18.81 8.93 -22.37
CA SER A 67 18.67 8.83 -23.80
C SER A 67 18.03 10.07 -24.45
N GLY A 68 17.28 10.86 -23.67
CA GLY A 68 16.46 11.98 -24.15
C GLY A 68 15.15 11.54 -24.83
N HIS A 69 14.94 10.24 -25.06
CA HIS A 69 13.76 9.73 -25.74
C HIS A 69 12.47 9.91 -24.96
N ASN A 70 11.40 10.27 -25.64
CA ASN A 70 10.05 10.24 -25.10
C ASN A 70 9.56 8.80 -24.99
N ILE A 71 9.30 8.35 -23.77
CA ILE A 71 8.90 6.98 -23.47
C ILE A 71 7.42 6.85 -23.04
N GLY A 72 6.69 7.96 -22.99
CA GLY A 72 5.29 7.95 -22.57
C GLY A 72 4.74 9.33 -22.28
N LEU A 73 3.59 9.37 -21.63
CA LEU A 73 2.93 10.62 -21.26
C LEU A 73 2.17 10.54 -19.95
N VAL A 74 1.96 11.71 -19.34
CA VAL A 74 1.01 11.93 -18.25
C VAL A 74 0.14 13.13 -18.60
N ARG A 75 -1.14 13.05 -18.29
CA ARG A 75 -2.12 14.13 -18.48
C ARG A 75 -2.83 14.43 -17.17
N LEU A 76 -3.00 15.71 -16.85
CA LEU A 76 -3.96 16.20 -15.88
C LEU A 76 -5.03 16.99 -16.61
N HIS A 77 -6.30 16.64 -16.41
CA HIS A 77 -7.43 17.23 -17.12
C HIS A 77 -8.67 17.30 -16.24
N PRO A 78 -9.68 18.12 -16.58
CA PRO A 78 -10.96 18.13 -15.87
C PRO A 78 -11.57 16.74 -15.78
N ASP A 79 -12.13 16.42 -14.61
CA ASP A 79 -12.81 15.13 -14.41
C ASP A 79 -14.25 15.16 -14.91
N GLU A 80 -14.46 14.73 -16.16
CA GLU A 80 -15.78 14.72 -16.79
C GLU A 80 -16.79 13.75 -16.15
N ARG A 81 -16.32 12.79 -15.36
CA ARG A 81 -17.15 11.80 -14.67
C ARG A 81 -17.66 12.30 -13.32
N ARG A 82 -17.08 13.39 -12.79
CA ARG A 82 -17.45 14.01 -11.52
C ARG A 82 -18.11 15.36 -11.75
N LYS A 83 -19.45 15.38 -11.87
CA LYS A 83 -20.21 16.63 -12.10
C LYS A 83 -20.14 17.63 -10.94
N ARG A 84 -19.74 17.19 -9.76
CA ARG A 84 -19.60 18.01 -8.54
C ARG A 84 -18.25 17.77 -7.91
N SER A 85 -17.18 17.87 -8.70
CA SER A 85 -15.82 17.81 -8.16
C SER A 85 -15.61 18.89 -7.12
N PRO A 86 -14.90 18.60 -6.04
CA PRO A 86 -14.36 19.65 -5.17
C PRO A 86 -13.62 20.69 -6.02
N GLN A 87 -13.68 21.95 -5.65
CA GLN A 87 -12.80 22.94 -6.28
C GLN A 87 -11.36 22.41 -6.23
N ASN A 88 -10.64 22.47 -7.35
CA ASN A 88 -9.28 21.94 -7.52
C ASN A 88 -9.18 20.40 -7.54
N ALA A 89 -10.09 19.70 -8.23
CA ALA A 89 -9.98 18.29 -8.54
C ALA A 89 -9.72 18.09 -10.04
N LEU A 90 -8.81 17.19 -10.40
CA LEU A 90 -8.49 16.81 -11.76
C LEU A 90 -8.49 15.28 -11.91
N ALA A 91 -8.73 14.81 -13.13
CA ALA A 91 -8.46 13.43 -13.51
C ALA A 91 -7.03 13.30 -14.04
N MET A 92 -6.38 12.18 -13.78
CA MET A 92 -5.06 11.86 -14.28
C MET A 92 -5.13 10.65 -15.20
N SER A 93 -4.52 10.78 -16.37
CA SER A 93 -4.35 9.71 -17.36
C SER A 93 -2.88 9.56 -17.71
N TYR A 94 -2.45 8.35 -18.02
CA TYR A 94 -1.06 8.08 -18.35
C TYR A 94 -0.92 6.86 -19.26
N LEU A 95 0.17 6.81 -20.00
CA LEU A 95 0.62 5.65 -20.75
C LEU A 95 2.14 5.61 -20.85
N LEU A 96 2.68 4.43 -21.11
CA LEU A 96 4.10 4.20 -21.27
C LEU A 96 4.32 3.26 -22.47
N ALA A 97 5.38 3.49 -23.23
CA ALA A 97 5.85 2.59 -24.28
C ALA A 97 6.02 1.17 -23.70
N LYS A 98 5.64 0.15 -24.49
CA LYS A 98 5.62 -1.26 -24.05
C LYS A 98 6.99 -1.72 -23.55
N GLU A 99 8.06 -1.32 -24.22
CA GLU A 99 9.45 -1.67 -23.93
C GLU A 99 9.94 -1.13 -22.57
N GLN A 100 9.19 -0.18 -22.01
CA GLN A 100 9.50 0.45 -20.72
C GLN A 100 8.63 -0.07 -19.56
N TRP A 101 7.73 -1.01 -19.83
CA TRP A 101 6.90 -1.60 -18.79
C TRP A 101 7.72 -2.43 -17.80
N GLY A 102 7.28 -2.45 -16.54
CA GLY A 102 7.94 -3.22 -15.48
C GLY A 102 9.17 -2.57 -14.84
N LYS A 103 9.71 -1.48 -15.43
CA LYS A 103 10.94 -0.80 -14.97
C LYS A 103 10.69 0.27 -13.87
N GLY A 104 9.45 0.49 -13.47
CA GLY A 104 9.08 1.46 -12.44
C GLY A 104 8.97 2.92 -12.91
N TYR A 105 9.22 3.21 -14.16
CA TYR A 105 9.21 4.59 -14.71
C TYR A 105 7.88 5.31 -14.49
N MET A 106 6.74 4.66 -14.78
CA MET A 106 5.45 5.32 -14.58
C MET A 106 5.17 5.63 -13.10
N THR A 107 5.51 4.73 -12.17
CA THR A 107 5.38 5.01 -10.74
C THR A 107 6.25 6.19 -10.29
N GLU A 108 7.47 6.30 -10.85
CA GLU A 108 8.38 7.41 -10.59
C GLU A 108 7.82 8.74 -11.14
N ALA A 109 7.37 8.75 -12.39
CA ALA A 109 6.77 9.92 -13.02
C ALA A 109 5.54 10.42 -12.27
N LEU A 110 4.62 9.50 -11.96
CA LEU A 110 3.37 9.88 -11.28
C LEU A 110 3.59 10.34 -9.84
N ARG A 111 4.60 9.83 -9.14
CA ARG A 111 4.94 10.33 -7.80
C ARG A 111 5.31 11.82 -7.84
N GLU A 112 6.09 12.24 -8.83
CA GLU A 112 6.47 13.63 -9.00
C GLU A 112 5.30 14.49 -9.49
N VAL A 113 4.44 13.98 -10.38
CA VAL A 113 3.22 14.67 -10.79
C VAL A 113 2.26 14.86 -9.61
N LEU A 114 2.10 13.87 -8.75
CA LEU A 114 1.28 13.96 -7.53
C LEU A 114 1.85 15.01 -6.56
N ARG A 115 3.17 15.03 -6.37
CA ARG A 115 3.83 16.06 -5.58
C ARG A 115 3.51 17.46 -6.11
N HIS A 116 3.73 17.68 -7.40
CA HIS A 116 3.41 18.95 -8.05
C HIS A 116 1.93 19.32 -7.90
N ALA A 117 1.04 18.36 -8.14
CA ALA A 117 -0.41 18.57 -8.10
C ALA A 117 -0.92 18.94 -6.70
N PHE A 118 -0.48 18.24 -5.66
CA PHE A 118 -0.94 18.50 -4.29
C PHE A 118 -0.20 19.65 -3.61
N GLU A 119 1.13 19.73 -3.78
CA GLU A 119 1.94 20.70 -3.03
C GLU A 119 2.01 22.06 -3.72
N GLU A 120 2.08 22.10 -5.05
CA GLU A 120 2.28 23.34 -5.80
C GLU A 120 0.99 23.86 -6.44
N MET A 121 0.20 22.98 -7.12
CA MET A 121 -1.06 23.42 -7.73
C MET A 121 -2.20 23.54 -6.72
N GLY A 122 -2.06 22.95 -5.55
CA GLY A 122 -3.05 23.07 -4.50
C GLY A 122 -4.30 22.19 -4.71
N LEU A 123 -4.23 21.12 -5.53
CA LEU A 123 -5.38 20.24 -5.78
C LEU A 123 -5.85 19.57 -4.48
N ALA A 124 -7.15 19.33 -4.39
CA ALA A 124 -7.77 18.63 -3.26
C ALA A 124 -7.91 17.13 -3.54
N LEU A 125 -8.06 16.75 -4.81
CA LEU A 125 -8.29 15.36 -5.23
C LEU A 125 -7.73 15.11 -6.62
N ILE A 126 -7.19 13.91 -6.84
CA ILE A 126 -6.87 13.38 -8.16
C ILE A 126 -7.62 12.07 -8.34
N SER A 127 -8.40 11.94 -9.44
CA SER A 127 -9.07 10.72 -9.85
C SER A 127 -8.30 10.01 -10.97
N VAL A 128 -8.38 8.68 -10.99
CA VAL A 128 -7.85 7.83 -12.05
C VAL A 128 -8.89 6.78 -12.41
N TYR A 129 -9.03 6.53 -13.70
CA TYR A 129 -9.96 5.56 -14.24
C TYR A 129 -9.19 4.49 -15.04
N ARG A 130 -9.51 3.23 -14.84
CA ARG A 130 -8.92 2.14 -15.60
C ARG A 130 -9.93 1.09 -16.03
N PHE A 131 -9.62 0.38 -17.10
CA PHE A 131 -10.37 -0.83 -17.45
C PHE A 131 -10.01 -2.00 -16.50
N SER A 132 -10.97 -2.88 -16.25
CA SER A 132 -10.80 -4.01 -15.31
C SER A 132 -9.61 -4.92 -15.64
N TYR A 133 -9.31 -5.12 -16.91
CA TYR A 133 -8.20 -5.97 -17.38
C TYR A 133 -6.81 -5.30 -17.33
N ASN A 134 -6.72 -4.00 -17.01
CA ASN A 134 -5.42 -3.31 -16.99
C ASN A 134 -4.71 -3.48 -15.62
N GLU A 135 -4.19 -4.68 -15.36
CA GLU A 135 -3.49 -5.04 -14.13
C GLU A 135 -2.20 -4.22 -13.88
N ARG A 136 -1.57 -3.72 -14.96
CA ARG A 136 -0.36 -2.88 -14.81
C ARG A 136 -0.70 -1.53 -14.18
N SER A 137 -1.77 -0.91 -14.65
CA SER A 137 -2.28 0.32 -14.06
C SER A 137 -2.72 0.09 -12.61
N ALA A 138 -3.34 -1.06 -12.28
CA ALA A 138 -3.69 -1.42 -10.92
C ALA A 138 -2.49 -1.35 -9.97
N ARG A 139 -1.38 -2.01 -10.35
CA ARG A 139 -0.15 -2.03 -9.55
C ARG A 139 0.49 -0.65 -9.37
N VAL A 140 0.38 0.22 -10.38
CA VAL A 140 0.88 1.60 -10.28
C VAL A 140 0.03 2.39 -9.28
N MET A 141 -1.30 2.31 -9.37
CA MET A 141 -2.20 3.01 -8.45
C MET A 141 -2.06 2.52 -7.01
N GLU A 142 -1.93 1.21 -6.79
CA GLU A 142 -1.69 0.61 -5.49
C GLU A 142 -0.40 1.16 -4.85
N LYS A 143 0.70 1.20 -5.61
CA LYS A 143 2.00 1.75 -5.15
C LYS A 143 1.96 3.24 -4.82
N LEU A 144 1.01 3.97 -5.38
CA LEU A 144 0.83 5.41 -5.16
C LEU A 144 -0.25 5.73 -4.12
N GLY A 145 -0.92 4.71 -3.56
CA GLY A 145 -1.89 4.86 -2.48
C GLY A 145 -3.29 5.31 -2.94
N PHE A 146 -3.63 5.13 -4.24
CA PHE A 146 -4.98 5.41 -4.72
C PHE A 146 -6.02 4.48 -4.11
N VAL A 147 -7.13 5.05 -3.65
CA VAL A 147 -8.24 4.33 -3.04
C VAL A 147 -9.29 3.97 -4.09
N TYR A 148 -9.72 2.71 -4.10
CA TYR A 148 -10.81 2.23 -4.96
C TYR A 148 -12.17 2.76 -4.46
N GLU A 149 -12.94 3.38 -5.36
CA GLU A 149 -14.26 3.97 -5.04
C GLU A 149 -15.43 3.14 -5.57
N GLY A 150 -15.19 2.32 -6.59
CA GLY A 150 -16.25 1.52 -7.19
C GLY A 150 -16.05 1.25 -8.69
N THR A 151 -17.01 0.51 -9.26
CA THR A 151 -17.02 0.16 -10.69
C THR A 151 -18.24 0.73 -11.39
N LEU A 152 -18.02 1.46 -12.47
CA LEU A 152 -19.05 1.85 -13.43
C LEU A 152 -19.16 0.72 -14.46
N ARG A 153 -20.27 -0.04 -14.41
CA ARG A 153 -20.46 -1.18 -15.30
C ARG A 153 -20.87 -0.72 -16.69
N GLN A 154 -20.23 -1.30 -17.73
CA GLN A 154 -20.55 -1.09 -19.15
C GLN A 154 -20.70 0.40 -19.52
N CYS A 155 -19.88 1.25 -18.93
CA CYS A 155 -20.01 2.71 -19.06
C CYS A 155 -19.17 3.31 -20.18
N THR A 156 -18.35 2.50 -20.85
CA THR A 156 -17.47 2.97 -21.94
C THR A 156 -17.46 1.93 -23.04
N GLU A 157 -17.77 2.38 -24.26
CA GLU A 157 -17.58 1.58 -25.46
C GLU A 157 -16.15 1.78 -25.98
N ARG A 158 -15.40 0.68 -26.13
CA ARG A 158 -14.07 0.72 -26.72
C ARG A 158 -14.19 0.77 -28.26
N PHE A 159 -13.14 1.19 -28.93
CA PHE A 159 -13.09 1.36 -30.41
C PHE A 159 -13.47 0.11 -31.23
N ASP A 160 -13.46 -1.08 -30.64
CA ASP A 160 -13.87 -2.36 -31.25
C ASP A 160 -15.34 -2.74 -30.93
N GLY A 161 -16.11 -1.84 -30.33
CA GLY A 161 -17.50 -2.03 -29.95
C GLY A 161 -17.72 -2.77 -28.65
N GLN A 162 -16.64 -3.16 -27.93
CA GLN A 162 -16.78 -3.82 -26.63
C GLN A 162 -17.17 -2.83 -25.55
N LEU A 163 -18.29 -3.10 -24.85
CA LEU A 163 -18.69 -2.37 -23.65
C LEU A 163 -17.84 -2.81 -22.45
N LEU A 164 -17.22 -1.86 -21.81
CA LEU A 164 -16.24 -2.09 -20.74
C LEU A 164 -16.69 -1.48 -19.41
N ASP A 165 -16.35 -2.21 -18.36
CA ASP A 165 -16.40 -1.69 -17.01
C ASP A 165 -15.20 -0.80 -16.73
N VAL A 166 -15.44 0.31 -16.04
CA VAL A 166 -14.40 1.25 -15.61
C VAL A 166 -14.34 1.25 -14.09
N LEU A 167 -13.18 0.94 -13.58
CA LEU A 167 -12.87 1.00 -12.15
C LEU A 167 -12.39 2.42 -11.81
N CYS A 168 -13.01 3.00 -10.78
CA CYS A 168 -12.79 4.37 -10.33
C CYS A 168 -11.89 4.37 -9.09
N PHE A 169 -10.89 5.21 -9.11
CA PHE A 169 -9.95 5.40 -8.01
C PHE A 169 -9.73 6.89 -7.77
N SER A 170 -9.42 7.25 -6.54
CA SER A 170 -9.00 8.62 -6.21
C SER A 170 -7.90 8.63 -5.16
N LEU A 171 -7.21 9.76 -5.08
CA LEU A 171 -6.30 10.11 -4.01
C LEU A 171 -6.63 11.55 -3.59
N SER A 172 -7.02 11.73 -2.34
CA SER A 172 -7.22 13.05 -1.75
C SER A 172 -5.91 13.64 -1.25
N ARG A 173 -5.87 14.97 -1.10
CA ARG A 173 -4.74 15.66 -0.47
C ARG A 173 -4.45 15.09 0.92
N GLU A 174 -5.48 14.84 1.72
CA GLU A 174 -5.30 14.31 3.08
C GLU A 174 -4.65 12.93 3.08
N GLU A 175 -5.04 12.06 2.15
CA GLU A 175 -4.42 10.73 1.98
C GLU A 175 -2.97 10.84 1.49
N TYR A 176 -2.71 11.74 0.53
CA TYR A 176 -1.36 12.04 0.06
C TYR A 176 -0.46 12.57 1.19
N GLU A 177 -0.90 13.58 1.94
CA GLU A 177 -0.14 14.15 3.06
C GLU A 177 0.10 13.12 4.17
N ARG A 178 -0.89 12.26 4.44
CA ARG A 178 -0.75 11.14 5.38
C ARG A 178 0.29 10.14 4.92
N ALA A 179 0.39 9.88 3.62
CA ALA A 179 1.41 9.00 3.05
C ALA A 179 2.83 9.62 3.07
N GLN A 180 2.94 10.95 2.93
CA GLN A 180 4.22 11.67 3.00
C GLN A 180 4.71 11.87 4.45
N ASN A 181 3.78 12.11 5.36
CA ASN A 181 4.02 12.27 6.78
C ASN A 181 3.16 11.27 7.56
N PRO A 182 3.50 9.99 7.52
CA PRO A 182 2.74 8.98 8.23
C PRO A 182 2.85 9.26 9.73
N ARG A 183 1.89 10.03 10.25
CA ARG A 183 1.70 10.08 11.71
C ARG A 183 1.34 8.66 12.10
N SER A 184 2.15 8.09 12.98
CA SER A 184 1.78 6.81 13.55
C SER A 184 0.38 6.91 14.12
N THR A 185 -0.57 6.15 13.56
CA THR A 185 -1.94 6.11 14.08
C THR A 185 -2.03 5.29 15.36
N VAL A 186 -0.97 4.53 15.66
CA VAL A 186 -0.86 3.84 16.94
C VAL A 186 -0.28 4.80 17.98
N PRO A 187 -0.91 4.91 19.18
CA PRO A 187 -0.40 5.76 20.24
C PRO A 187 0.90 5.22 20.80
N ARG A 188 1.66 6.11 21.46
CA ARG A 188 2.78 5.71 22.31
C ARG A 188 2.23 5.14 23.61
N ILE A 189 2.57 3.90 23.91
CA ILE A 189 2.21 3.21 25.16
C ILE A 189 3.50 2.84 25.89
N GLU A 190 3.59 3.22 27.16
CA GLU A 190 4.72 2.88 28.01
C GLU A 190 4.30 1.81 29.02
N THR A 191 5.16 0.82 29.18
CA THR A 191 5.04 -0.23 30.19
C THR A 191 6.25 -0.19 31.13
N GLU A 192 6.39 -1.16 32.01
CA GLU A 192 7.53 -1.23 32.91
C GLU A 192 8.87 -1.30 32.16
N ARG A 193 8.94 -2.17 31.13
CA ARG A 193 10.19 -2.48 30.42
C ARG A 193 10.16 -2.10 28.92
N LEU A 194 9.00 -1.72 28.39
CA LEU A 194 8.82 -1.50 26.95
C LEU A 194 8.23 -0.12 26.65
N ILE A 195 8.52 0.33 25.45
CA ILE A 195 7.84 1.45 24.80
C ILE A 195 7.28 0.91 23.47
N LEU A 196 5.96 0.93 23.35
CA LEU A 196 5.26 0.65 22.10
C LEU A 196 5.01 1.99 21.42
N ARG A 197 5.53 2.18 20.22
CA ARG A 197 5.35 3.41 19.40
C ARG A 197 5.22 3.06 17.94
N GLY A 198 4.81 4.00 17.13
CA GLY A 198 4.89 3.80 15.69
C GLY A 198 6.33 3.63 15.22
N PHE A 199 6.48 2.88 14.13
CA PHE A 199 7.76 2.74 13.45
C PHE A 199 8.19 4.04 12.78
N THR A 200 9.50 4.21 12.66
CA THR A 200 10.16 5.22 11.82
C THR A 200 11.19 4.53 10.92
N MET A 201 11.69 5.22 9.91
CA MET A 201 12.74 4.65 9.06
C MET A 201 14.08 4.46 9.79
N ASP A 202 14.29 5.15 10.90
CA ASP A 202 15.48 4.97 11.75
C ASP A 202 15.52 3.59 12.41
N ASP A 203 14.36 2.92 12.49
CA ASP A 203 14.24 1.57 13.06
C ASP A 203 14.68 0.47 12.08
N LEU A 204 15.00 0.81 10.83
CA LEU A 204 15.23 -0.16 9.77
C LEU A 204 16.34 -1.16 10.09
N ALA A 205 17.40 -0.76 10.76
CA ALA A 205 18.49 -1.65 11.12
C ALA A 205 18.06 -2.74 12.11
N ASP A 206 17.35 -2.38 13.17
CA ASP A 206 16.84 -3.32 14.17
C ASP A 206 15.70 -4.18 13.56
N PHE A 207 14.83 -3.58 12.76
CA PHE A 207 13.76 -4.28 12.04
C PHE A 207 14.32 -5.37 11.12
N ASN A 208 15.29 -5.03 10.27
CA ASN A 208 15.95 -5.97 9.37
C ASN A 208 16.62 -7.11 10.14
N ALA A 209 17.30 -6.79 11.24
CA ALA A 209 18.02 -7.79 12.02
C ALA A 209 17.15 -8.94 12.53
N TYR A 210 15.91 -8.66 13.01
CA TYR A 210 15.03 -9.73 13.43
C TYR A 210 14.22 -10.33 12.28
N CYS A 211 13.92 -9.57 11.21
CA CYS A 211 13.19 -10.08 10.06
C CYS A 211 14.02 -11.05 9.19
N GLN A 212 15.33 -10.94 9.16
CA GLN A 212 16.21 -11.90 8.50
C GLN A 212 16.36 -13.23 9.26
N SER A 213 15.93 -13.29 10.52
CA SER A 213 16.09 -14.49 11.33
C SER A 213 15.22 -15.64 10.82
N PRO A 214 15.81 -16.82 10.54
CA PRO A 214 15.07 -18.01 10.13
C PRO A 214 14.15 -18.55 11.24
N ASP A 215 14.31 -18.09 12.46
CA ASP A 215 13.49 -18.49 13.60
C ASP A 215 12.26 -17.58 13.82
N VAL A 216 12.25 -16.36 13.28
CA VAL A 216 11.19 -15.37 13.52
C VAL A 216 10.09 -15.45 12.48
N GLY A 217 10.40 -15.15 11.23
CA GLY A 217 9.44 -15.09 10.13
C GLY A 217 8.62 -16.36 9.94
N PRO A 218 9.25 -17.55 9.85
CA PRO A 218 8.54 -18.82 9.66
C PRO A 218 7.52 -19.16 10.75
N ASN A 219 7.72 -18.67 11.97
CA ASN A 219 6.78 -18.84 13.08
C ASN A 219 5.63 -17.83 13.06
N ALA A 220 5.74 -16.79 12.24
CA ALA A 220 4.72 -15.76 12.03
C ALA A 220 4.07 -15.85 10.63
N GLY A 221 4.49 -16.82 9.78
CA GLY A 221 3.87 -17.12 8.49
C GLY A 221 4.53 -16.47 7.27
N TRP A 222 5.64 -15.75 7.44
CA TRP A 222 6.35 -15.06 6.35
C TRP A 222 7.82 -15.54 6.23
N PRO A 223 8.43 -15.43 5.02
CA PRO A 223 9.80 -15.85 4.81
C PRO A 223 10.78 -14.91 5.50
N PRO A 224 11.95 -15.38 5.94
CA PRO A 224 13.03 -14.48 6.36
C PRO A 224 13.35 -13.49 5.25
N HIS A 225 13.47 -12.20 5.59
CA HIS A 225 13.82 -11.18 4.61
C HIS A 225 15.20 -11.43 4.03
N GLN A 226 15.34 -11.28 2.72
CA GLN A 226 16.56 -11.60 2.00
C GLN A 226 17.50 -10.40 1.86
N SER A 227 16.97 -9.18 2.05
CA SER A 227 17.75 -7.95 1.89
C SER A 227 17.30 -6.84 2.84
N PHE A 228 18.16 -5.84 2.97
CA PHE A 228 17.85 -4.61 3.69
C PHE A 228 16.79 -3.77 2.95
N GLU A 229 16.78 -3.86 1.62
CA GLU A 229 15.79 -3.18 0.77
C GLU A 229 14.38 -3.74 0.98
N GLU A 230 14.24 -5.08 0.97
CA GLU A 230 12.98 -5.76 1.27
C GLU A 230 12.44 -5.37 2.65
N SER A 231 13.30 -5.36 3.67
CA SER A 231 12.93 -4.90 5.01
C SER A 231 12.48 -3.44 5.01
N GLY A 232 13.14 -2.59 4.21
CA GLY A 232 12.76 -1.19 4.05
C GLY A 232 11.39 -1.00 3.41
N GLU A 233 11.02 -1.83 2.43
CA GLU A 233 9.69 -1.79 1.80
C GLU A 233 8.59 -2.20 2.80
N VAL A 234 8.80 -3.28 3.53
CA VAL A 234 7.86 -3.75 4.56
C VAL A 234 7.73 -2.73 5.69
N LEU A 235 8.84 -2.15 6.15
CA LEU A 235 8.81 -1.13 7.19
C LEU A 235 8.03 0.12 6.76
N ARG A 236 8.23 0.59 5.52
CA ARG A 236 7.42 1.69 4.95
C ARG A 236 5.93 1.36 4.96
N SER A 237 5.56 0.11 4.63
CA SER A 237 4.16 -0.31 4.67
C SER A 237 3.58 -0.28 6.09
N PHE A 238 4.35 -0.64 7.11
CA PHE A 238 3.93 -0.55 8.52
C PHE A 238 3.74 0.90 8.96
N ILE A 239 4.66 1.79 8.55
CA ILE A 239 4.58 3.22 8.83
C ILE A 239 3.33 3.82 8.16
N GLN A 240 3.11 3.53 6.88
CA GLN A 240 1.96 4.03 6.11
C GLN A 240 0.62 3.48 6.63
N GLY A 241 0.58 2.18 6.95
CA GLY A 241 -0.64 1.54 7.49
C GLY A 241 -1.00 2.01 8.88
N GLY A 242 -0.02 2.44 9.69
CA GLY A 242 -0.22 3.00 11.02
C GLY A 242 -0.93 2.09 12.03
N GLN A 243 -0.91 0.77 11.82
CA GLN A 243 -1.61 -0.22 12.65
C GLN A 243 -0.66 -1.11 13.45
N VAL A 244 0.64 -0.86 13.33
CA VAL A 244 1.69 -1.70 13.90
C VAL A 244 2.61 -0.86 14.79
N TRP A 245 2.79 -1.32 16.03
CA TRP A 245 3.76 -0.77 16.96
C TRP A 245 5.13 -1.41 16.76
N ALA A 246 6.17 -0.61 16.81
CA ALA A 246 7.50 -1.05 17.19
C ALA A 246 7.50 -1.34 18.70
N ILE A 247 7.98 -2.50 19.09
CA ILE A 247 8.23 -2.86 20.49
C ILE A 247 9.68 -2.47 20.78
N CYS A 248 9.88 -1.41 21.55
CA CYS A 248 11.20 -0.94 21.94
C CYS A 248 11.48 -1.34 23.39
N GLU A 249 12.66 -1.92 23.63
CA GLU A 249 13.15 -2.12 24.98
C GLU A 249 13.52 -0.77 25.61
N ARG A 250 13.00 -0.47 26.80
CA ARG A 250 13.14 0.86 27.42
C ARG A 250 14.59 1.20 27.76
N GLU A 251 15.37 0.23 28.21
CA GLU A 251 16.74 0.43 28.65
C GLU A 251 17.70 0.72 27.48
N SER A 252 17.59 -0.04 26.39
CA SER A 252 18.49 0.09 25.23
C SER A 252 17.95 1.04 24.15
N GLY A 253 16.66 1.34 24.16
CA GLY A 253 15.96 2.08 23.10
C GLY A 253 15.79 1.29 21.80
N ARG A 254 16.32 0.06 21.72
CA ARG A 254 16.33 -0.75 20.48
C ARG A 254 14.95 -1.36 20.20
N VAL A 255 14.63 -1.46 18.92
CA VAL A 255 13.43 -2.19 18.47
C VAL A 255 13.70 -3.69 18.53
N ILE A 256 12.94 -4.38 19.37
CA ILE A 256 13.06 -5.83 19.60
C ILE A 256 11.92 -6.64 18.96
N GLY A 257 10.95 -5.98 18.32
CA GLY A 257 9.84 -6.67 17.68
C GLY A 257 8.75 -5.74 17.19
N SER A 258 7.65 -6.35 16.76
CA SER A 258 6.46 -5.66 16.26
C SER A 258 5.18 -6.28 16.82
N LEU A 259 4.14 -5.46 16.97
CA LEU A 259 2.79 -5.88 17.35
C LEU A 259 1.77 -5.01 16.60
N GLY A 260 0.73 -5.62 16.05
CA GLY A 260 -0.29 -4.91 15.28
C GLY A 260 -1.70 -5.40 15.56
N LEU A 261 -2.68 -4.52 15.32
CA LEU A 261 -4.11 -4.81 15.33
C LEU A 261 -4.64 -4.65 13.90
N HIS A 262 -4.91 -5.79 13.25
CA HIS A 262 -5.25 -5.88 11.83
C HIS A 262 -6.73 -6.24 11.61
N PRO A 263 -7.30 -6.02 10.42
CA PRO A 263 -8.59 -6.62 10.05
C PRO A 263 -8.53 -8.15 10.16
N ASP A 264 -9.52 -8.75 10.80
CA ASP A 264 -9.65 -10.21 10.83
C ASP A 264 -10.44 -10.69 9.62
N LYS A 265 -9.71 -11.11 8.57
CA LYS A 265 -10.31 -11.61 7.32
C LYS A 265 -11.03 -12.97 7.45
N ARG A 266 -10.93 -13.63 8.61
CA ARG A 266 -11.61 -14.90 8.90
C ARG A 266 -13.00 -14.68 9.50
N ARG A 267 -13.32 -13.44 9.86
CA ARG A 267 -14.58 -13.05 10.45
C ARG A 267 -15.25 -11.96 9.63
N ASP A 268 -16.54 -12.10 9.43
CA ASP A 268 -17.38 -11.07 8.79
C ASP A 268 -17.84 -10.04 9.83
N LEU A 269 -16.84 -9.37 10.43
CA LEU A 269 -17.06 -8.32 11.43
C LEU A 269 -16.33 -7.05 11.01
N ASP A 270 -16.95 -5.90 11.30
CA ASP A 270 -16.37 -4.60 11.02
C ASP A 270 -15.07 -4.38 11.82
N PHE A 271 -14.09 -3.75 11.17
CA PHE A 271 -12.81 -3.37 11.76
C PHE A 271 -12.93 -2.46 13.00
N SER A 272 -14.02 -1.69 13.08
CA SER A 272 -14.32 -0.87 14.26
C SER A 272 -14.73 -1.68 15.49
N SER A 273 -15.14 -2.93 15.32
CA SER A 273 -15.63 -3.81 16.40
C SER A 273 -14.74 -5.02 16.67
N CYS A 274 -14.00 -5.50 15.66
CA CYS A 274 -13.14 -6.68 15.77
C CYS A 274 -11.78 -6.45 15.11
N ARG A 275 -10.69 -6.83 15.79
CA ARG A 275 -9.34 -6.82 15.22
C ARG A 275 -8.57 -8.08 15.56
N MET A 276 -7.72 -8.49 14.64
CA MET A 276 -6.77 -9.58 14.81
C MET A 276 -5.44 -9.05 15.32
N LEU A 277 -4.96 -9.62 16.41
CA LEU A 277 -3.65 -9.35 16.97
C LEU A 277 -2.57 -10.16 16.25
N GLY A 278 -1.57 -9.50 15.71
CA GLY A 278 -0.38 -10.11 15.12
C GLY A 278 0.90 -9.59 15.78
N TYR A 279 1.91 -10.44 15.95
CA TYR A 279 3.17 -10.02 16.56
C TYR A 279 4.37 -10.87 16.15
N ALA A 280 5.54 -10.26 16.24
CA ALA A 280 6.82 -10.92 16.11
C ALA A 280 7.83 -10.33 17.12
N LEU A 281 8.77 -11.14 17.60
CA LEU A 281 9.80 -10.72 18.54
C LEU A 281 11.16 -11.28 18.13
N ALA A 282 12.20 -10.48 18.23
CA ALA A 282 13.58 -10.90 18.01
C ALA A 282 13.92 -12.12 18.87
N LYS A 283 14.66 -13.09 18.33
CA LYS A 283 15.00 -14.34 19.02
C LYS A 283 15.77 -14.08 20.32
N SER A 284 16.65 -13.10 20.33
CA SER A 284 17.39 -12.67 21.53
C SER A 284 16.51 -12.20 22.69
N SER A 285 15.29 -11.76 22.39
CA SER A 285 14.34 -11.22 23.37
C SER A 285 13.28 -12.25 23.80
N TRP A 286 13.39 -13.52 23.37
CA TRP A 286 12.47 -14.57 23.77
C TRP A 286 12.72 -15.02 25.24
N GLY A 287 11.66 -15.46 25.88
CA GLY A 287 11.74 -16.01 27.26
C GLY A 287 11.68 -14.96 28.37
N HIS A 288 11.82 -13.67 28.08
CA HIS A 288 11.85 -12.58 29.06
C HIS A 288 10.46 -12.02 29.43
N GLY A 289 9.39 -12.51 28.80
CA GLY A 289 8.02 -12.04 29.04
C GLY A 289 7.63 -10.76 28.31
N TYR A 290 8.52 -10.17 27.51
CA TYR A 290 8.28 -8.92 26.77
C TYR A 290 7.03 -8.97 25.89
N MET A 291 6.83 -10.05 25.13
CA MET A 291 5.65 -10.14 24.27
C MET A 291 4.34 -10.21 25.07
N THR A 292 4.32 -10.89 26.22
CA THR A 292 3.13 -10.92 27.07
C THR A 292 2.82 -9.53 27.64
N GLU A 293 3.84 -8.76 28.02
CA GLU A 293 3.72 -7.38 28.48
C GLU A 293 3.18 -6.47 27.36
N ALA A 294 3.74 -6.56 26.16
CA ALA A 294 3.30 -5.80 25.00
C ALA A 294 1.83 -6.13 24.62
N VAL A 295 1.47 -7.41 24.58
CA VAL A 295 0.10 -7.85 24.28
C VAL A 295 -0.91 -7.31 25.29
N ARG A 296 -0.61 -7.37 26.59
CA ARG A 296 -1.49 -6.80 27.63
C ARG A 296 -1.69 -5.29 27.46
N ALA A 297 -0.63 -4.57 27.14
CA ALA A 297 -0.71 -3.14 26.87
C ALA A 297 -1.57 -2.83 25.62
N ALA A 298 -1.41 -3.60 24.56
CA ALA A 298 -2.22 -3.46 23.34
C ALA A 298 -3.69 -3.84 23.57
N LEU A 299 -3.99 -4.86 24.38
CA LEU A 299 -5.36 -5.22 24.74
C LEU A 299 -6.05 -4.12 25.56
N ARG A 300 -5.33 -3.48 26.47
CA ARG A 300 -5.86 -2.32 27.18
C ARG A 300 -6.28 -1.23 26.22
N TYR A 301 -5.40 -0.85 25.30
CA TYR A 301 -5.72 0.13 24.27
C TYR A 301 -6.90 -0.30 23.38
N ALA A 302 -6.95 -1.58 22.99
CA ALA A 302 -8.02 -2.12 22.16
C ALA A 302 -9.40 -2.01 22.81
N PHE A 303 -9.51 -2.33 24.09
CA PHE A 303 -10.79 -2.37 24.79
C PHE A 303 -11.18 -1.04 25.46
N GLU A 304 -10.22 -0.27 25.99
CA GLU A 304 -10.50 1.01 26.66
C GLU A 304 -10.63 2.16 25.65
N GLU A 305 -9.68 2.29 24.71
CA GLU A 305 -9.61 3.44 23.81
C GLU A 305 -10.37 3.18 22.50
N LEU A 306 -10.07 2.06 21.82
CA LEU A 306 -10.74 1.72 20.55
C LEU A 306 -12.14 1.14 20.79
N ARG A 307 -12.47 0.75 22.01
CA ARG A 307 -13.76 0.18 22.40
C ARG A 307 -14.17 -1.05 21.56
N LEU A 308 -13.20 -1.85 21.15
CA LEU A 308 -13.47 -3.08 20.40
C LEU A 308 -14.37 -4.03 21.22
N GLN A 309 -15.17 -4.83 20.51
CA GLN A 309 -15.97 -5.88 21.11
C GLN A 309 -15.20 -7.19 21.21
N LEU A 310 -14.24 -7.39 20.29
CA LEU A 310 -13.51 -8.65 20.14
C LEU A 310 -12.08 -8.38 19.67
N VAL A 311 -11.13 -9.09 20.25
CA VAL A 311 -9.76 -9.23 19.73
C VAL A 311 -9.51 -10.71 19.50
N THR A 312 -9.07 -11.05 18.28
CA THR A 312 -8.71 -12.42 17.88
C THR A 312 -7.21 -12.58 17.75
N VAL A 313 -6.72 -13.80 17.86
CA VAL A 313 -5.31 -14.13 17.60
C VAL A 313 -5.19 -15.58 17.15
N TYR A 314 -4.28 -15.83 16.23
CA TYR A 314 -4.04 -17.16 15.67
C TYR A 314 -2.58 -17.55 15.82
N HIS A 315 -2.32 -18.83 16.00
CA HIS A 315 -0.95 -19.35 15.96
C HIS A 315 -0.91 -20.74 15.29
N PHE A 316 0.21 -21.08 14.69
CA PHE A 316 0.42 -22.44 14.19
C PHE A 316 0.48 -23.44 15.35
N ALA A 317 -0.15 -24.59 15.21
CA ALA A 317 -0.26 -25.60 16.26
C ALA A 317 1.11 -26.00 16.86
N TYR A 318 2.19 -25.93 16.09
CA TYR A 318 3.55 -26.20 16.55
C TYR A 318 4.19 -25.03 17.33
N ASN A 319 3.67 -23.79 17.22
CA ASN A 319 4.25 -22.61 17.85
C ASN A 319 3.84 -22.49 19.34
N GLN A 320 4.42 -23.32 20.18
CA GLN A 320 4.14 -23.36 21.62
C GLN A 320 4.56 -22.09 22.37
N ARG A 321 5.45 -21.26 21.81
CA ARG A 321 5.82 -19.96 22.40
C ARG A 321 4.69 -18.96 22.26
N SER A 322 4.12 -18.85 21.06
CA SER A 322 2.95 -18.00 20.82
C SER A 322 1.77 -18.44 21.67
N ARG A 323 1.48 -19.75 21.73
CA ARG A 323 0.45 -20.31 22.60
C ARG A 323 0.57 -19.81 24.05
N ARG A 324 1.77 -19.90 24.62
CA ARG A 324 2.01 -19.45 26.02
C ARG A 324 1.80 -17.95 26.21
N VAL A 325 2.13 -17.13 25.22
CA VAL A 325 1.86 -15.68 25.29
C VAL A 325 0.36 -15.43 25.28
N ILE A 326 -0.37 -16.06 24.39
CA ILE A 326 -1.82 -15.94 24.21
C ILE A 326 -2.56 -16.35 25.49
N GLU A 327 -2.24 -17.53 26.03
CA GLU A 327 -2.85 -18.06 27.26
C GLU A 327 -2.53 -17.17 28.47
N LYS A 328 -1.28 -16.70 28.61
CA LYS A 328 -0.88 -15.76 29.69
C LYS A 328 -1.53 -14.39 29.58
N ALA A 329 -1.91 -13.98 28.38
CA ALA A 329 -2.65 -12.73 28.17
C ALA A 329 -4.14 -12.87 28.47
N GLY A 330 -4.65 -14.11 28.66
CA GLY A 330 -6.03 -14.38 29.07
C GLY A 330 -6.99 -14.67 27.91
N PHE A 331 -6.50 -14.92 26.71
CA PHE A 331 -7.35 -15.29 25.58
C PHE A 331 -8.00 -16.66 25.79
N VAL A 332 -9.24 -16.80 25.33
CA VAL A 332 -10.01 -18.04 25.34
C VAL A 332 -9.82 -18.81 24.04
N SER A 333 -9.54 -20.12 24.14
CA SER A 333 -9.39 -20.98 22.99
C SER A 333 -10.74 -21.25 22.32
N GLU A 334 -10.80 -21.06 21.01
CA GLU A 334 -11.99 -21.36 20.18
C GLU A 334 -11.87 -22.71 19.44
N GLY A 335 -10.67 -23.26 19.39
CA GLY A 335 -10.41 -24.54 18.71
C GLY A 335 -9.29 -24.46 17.67
N THR A 336 -9.22 -25.49 16.83
CA THR A 336 -8.21 -25.61 15.78
C THR A 336 -8.85 -25.71 14.40
N LEU A 337 -8.48 -24.81 13.53
CA LEU A 337 -8.81 -24.83 12.11
C LEU A 337 -7.79 -25.71 11.40
N ARG A 338 -8.23 -26.89 10.90
CA ARG A 338 -7.33 -27.82 10.23
C ARG A 338 -7.00 -27.36 8.83
N ARG A 339 -5.69 -27.42 8.48
CA ARG A 339 -5.17 -27.06 7.15
C ARG A 339 -5.60 -25.66 6.69
N ALA A 340 -5.64 -24.71 7.61
CA ALA A 340 -6.23 -23.39 7.41
C ALA A 340 -5.24 -22.36 6.81
N PHE A 341 -3.95 -22.65 6.85
CA PHE A 341 -2.93 -21.71 6.38
C PHE A 341 -1.94 -22.37 5.43
N VAL A 342 -1.80 -21.78 4.24
CA VAL A 342 -0.74 -22.15 3.29
C VAL A 342 0.42 -21.18 3.50
N ARG A 343 1.55 -21.68 4.03
CA ARG A 343 2.73 -20.88 4.26
C ARG A 343 3.47 -20.59 2.94
N TYR A 344 4.32 -19.59 2.92
CA TYR A 344 5.12 -19.17 1.75
C TYR A 344 5.91 -20.30 1.06
N ASP A 345 6.27 -21.37 1.79
CA ASP A 345 6.98 -22.56 1.28
C ASP A 345 6.03 -23.65 0.74
N GLY A 346 4.75 -23.34 0.59
CA GLY A 346 3.72 -24.26 0.11
C GLY A 346 3.22 -25.28 1.15
N ARG A 347 3.80 -25.31 2.35
CA ARG A 347 3.33 -26.18 3.42
C ARG A 347 2.01 -25.69 4.00
N ILE A 348 1.14 -26.63 4.32
CA ILE A 348 -0.18 -26.36 4.88
C ILE A 348 -0.15 -26.66 6.38
N PHE A 349 -0.60 -25.71 7.18
CA PHE A 349 -0.60 -25.81 8.64
C PHE A 349 -2.00 -25.67 9.23
N ASP A 350 -2.17 -26.32 10.38
CA ASP A 350 -3.30 -26.07 11.26
C ASP A 350 -3.07 -24.79 12.05
N GLU A 351 -4.12 -24.01 12.25
CA GLU A 351 -4.12 -22.80 13.07
C GLU A 351 -5.01 -22.96 14.29
N CYS A 352 -4.48 -22.68 15.46
CA CYS A 352 -5.24 -22.56 16.68
C CYS A 352 -5.81 -21.14 16.78
N SER A 353 -7.13 -21.06 16.95
CA SER A 353 -7.89 -19.82 17.08
C SER A 353 -8.15 -19.50 18.53
N TYR A 354 -7.95 -18.25 18.91
CA TYR A 354 -8.23 -17.70 20.22
C TYR A 354 -8.89 -16.34 20.08
N SER A 355 -9.72 -15.98 21.06
CA SER A 355 -10.33 -14.66 21.12
C SER A 355 -10.41 -14.16 22.57
N MET A 356 -10.65 -12.86 22.69
CA MET A 356 -11.01 -12.20 23.94
C MET A 356 -12.11 -11.19 23.66
N THR A 357 -13.25 -11.34 24.31
CA THR A 357 -14.33 -10.35 24.29
C THR A 357 -14.05 -9.22 25.28
N ARG A 358 -14.72 -8.07 25.08
CA ARG A 358 -14.65 -6.96 26.03
C ARG A 358 -15.08 -7.38 27.45
N ASP A 359 -16.16 -8.17 27.55
CA ASP A 359 -16.69 -8.61 28.84
C ASP A 359 -15.70 -9.52 29.59
N GLU A 360 -15.02 -10.41 28.88
CA GLU A 360 -13.99 -11.28 29.44
C GLU A 360 -12.80 -10.46 29.95
N TRP A 361 -12.38 -9.47 29.15
CA TRP A 361 -11.30 -8.56 29.53
C TRP A 361 -11.65 -7.75 30.78
N GLN A 362 -12.87 -7.17 30.84
CA GLN A 362 -13.34 -6.42 32.04
C GLN A 362 -13.35 -7.28 33.30
N LYS A 363 -13.90 -8.49 33.18
CA LYS A 363 -13.93 -9.44 34.34
C LYS A 363 -12.52 -9.85 34.81
N ALA A 364 -11.54 -9.85 33.91
CA ALA A 364 -10.15 -10.16 34.25
C ALA A 364 -9.44 -9.00 34.98
N GLN A 365 -9.91 -7.74 34.82
CA GLN A 365 -9.37 -6.56 35.53
C GLN A 365 -9.94 -6.42 36.96
N GLU A 366 -11.09 -7.03 37.23
CA GLU A 366 -11.75 -6.99 38.56
C GLU A 366 -11.19 -8.02 39.55
N ARG A 367 -10.32 -8.93 39.10
CA ARG A 367 -9.65 -9.97 39.88
C ARG A 367 -8.25 -9.57 40.31
#